data_7fd70eb95b7f1f15d75ccadc052af107
#
_entry.id   7fd70eb95b7f1f15d75ccadc052af107
#
_cell.length_a   1.000
_cell.length_b   1.000
_cell.length_c   1.000
_cell.angle_alpha   90.00
_cell.angle_beta   90.00
_cell.angle_gamma   90.00
#
_symmetry.space_group_name_H-M   'P 1'
#
loop_
_entity.id
_entity.type
_entity.pdbx_description
1 polymer ?
#
loop_
_entity_poly.entity_id
_entity_poly.type
_entity_poly.pdbx_seq_one_letter_code
_entity_poly.pdbx_strand_id
1 'polypeptide(L)'
;MHIKLFFLAKMQEYFAISPLILQAYSVIIAKEYRKDGIPTMALNQISKEEYCRITPQIEGLVQQWGQHAHIDKSLYQKYDVKRGLRDATGRGVLASLTRISEVKGYTVDGSDTIPCEGVLYYRGYDVRELVHGALGDKRFGFEETFYLLLFGVLPTAQELSQFCAMLADYRQLPKNFVRDVVMKAPTGDMMNTLARSILTLYCYDDKANDISLPNVLRQCLQLTVNTPQLAIYSYQAYRNTQGEGLYLHTPQRELSMAENILYLLREDKQFTELEARALDAALILHADHGSNNSTFTNHVVSSTGTDTYSAMAASLCSLKGPRHGGANIKVMQMMADLKEHVSDVTSEEQIRSYLTDVLDKKVFDHLGLIYGMGHAVYSLSDPRAEVLRTFVEDLAAEKGYDEELAMYRTVEQVSRQLLSGRTSRPVAANVDFYSGFLYSMLCLPAELYTPLFAIARMAGWSAHRMEELGENNKIIRPACKCIEKRRPYIPMSQR
;
A
#
# COMPACT_ATOMS: atom_id res chain seq x y z
N MET A 1 -46.52 -5.87 -8.47
CA MET A 1 -47.59 -5.89 -9.46
C MET A 1 -47.57 -4.67 -10.37
N HIS A 2 -47.52 -3.45 -9.87
CA HIS A 2 -47.56 -2.22 -10.69
C HIS A 2 -46.37 -2.03 -11.67
N ILE A 3 -45.14 -2.43 -11.34
CA ILE A 3 -43.98 -2.29 -12.21
C ILE A 3 -44.02 -3.21 -13.43
N LYS A 4 -44.59 -4.43 -13.31
CA LYS A 4 -44.69 -5.35 -14.46
C LYS A 4 -45.85 -4.99 -15.42
N LEU A 5 -46.94 -4.40 -14.93
CA LEU A 5 -47.97 -3.83 -15.78
C LEU A 5 -47.49 -2.64 -16.59
N PHE A 6 -46.58 -1.84 -16.02
CA PHE A 6 -45.92 -0.73 -16.73
C PHE A 6 -44.97 -1.21 -17.85
N PHE A 7 -44.25 -2.31 -17.61
CA PHE A 7 -43.35 -2.93 -18.61
C PHE A 7 -44.12 -3.57 -19.76
N LEU A 8 -45.24 -4.24 -19.49
CA LEU A 8 -46.13 -4.86 -20.50
C LEU A 8 -46.81 -3.78 -21.36
N ALA A 9 -47.23 -2.65 -20.78
CA ALA A 9 -47.79 -1.54 -21.52
C ALA A 9 -46.77 -0.87 -22.46
N LYS A 10 -45.49 -0.76 -22.02
CA LYS A 10 -44.43 -0.24 -22.89
C LYS A 10 -44.00 -1.20 -24.00
N MET A 11 -44.06 -2.52 -23.80
CA MET A 11 -43.78 -3.49 -24.86
C MET A 11 -44.84 -3.46 -25.95
N GLN A 12 -46.09 -3.09 -25.64
CA GLN A 12 -47.14 -2.92 -26.61
C GLN A 12 -46.92 -1.72 -27.53
N GLU A 13 -46.34 -0.66 -27.04
CA GLU A 13 -46.00 0.54 -27.83
C GLU A 13 -44.80 0.32 -28.78
N TYR A 14 -43.83 -0.54 -28.43
CA TYR A 14 -42.58 -0.69 -29.17
C TYR A 14 -42.53 -1.88 -30.16
N PHE A 15 -43.35 -2.94 -29.96
CA PHE A 15 -43.19 -4.18 -30.75
C PHE A 15 -44.45 -4.67 -31.52
N ALA A 16 -45.50 -3.87 -31.65
CA ALA A 16 -46.76 -4.25 -32.37
C ALA A 16 -47.26 -5.69 -32.06
N ILE A 17 -47.16 -6.15 -30.82
CA ILE A 17 -47.52 -7.50 -30.39
C ILE A 17 -49.03 -7.58 -30.23
N SER A 18 -49.69 -8.59 -30.86
CA SER A 18 -51.14 -8.81 -30.80
C SER A 18 -51.64 -8.92 -29.36
N PRO A 19 -52.79 -8.28 -29.02
CA PRO A 19 -53.42 -8.37 -27.69
C PRO A 19 -53.67 -9.81 -27.20
N LEU A 20 -53.91 -10.74 -28.12
CA LEU A 20 -54.08 -12.15 -27.84
C LEU A 20 -52.81 -12.84 -27.29
N ILE A 21 -51.63 -12.44 -27.79
CA ILE A 21 -50.35 -12.99 -27.34
C ILE A 21 -50.01 -12.45 -25.93
N LEU A 22 -50.30 -11.18 -25.65
CA LEU A 22 -50.14 -10.59 -24.33
C LEU A 22 -51.10 -11.22 -23.30
N GLN A 23 -52.30 -11.54 -23.72
CA GLN A 23 -53.28 -12.22 -22.86
C GLN A 23 -52.89 -13.69 -22.57
N ALA A 24 -52.34 -14.40 -23.58
CA ALA A 24 -51.80 -15.75 -23.39
C ALA A 24 -50.56 -15.74 -22.46
N TYR A 25 -49.64 -14.75 -22.60
CA TYR A 25 -48.50 -14.60 -21.72
C TYR A 25 -48.90 -14.22 -20.28
N SER A 26 -49.92 -13.37 -20.10
CA SER A 26 -50.43 -13.03 -18.78
C SER A 26 -51.09 -14.22 -18.08
N VAL A 27 -51.75 -15.11 -18.82
CA VAL A 27 -52.39 -16.35 -18.30
C VAL A 27 -51.30 -17.40 -17.97
N ILE A 28 -50.25 -17.52 -18.77
CA ILE A 28 -49.13 -18.44 -18.50
C ILE A 28 -48.37 -17.98 -17.24
N ILE A 29 -48.04 -16.68 -17.15
CA ILE A 29 -47.41 -16.13 -15.96
C ILE A 29 -48.31 -16.27 -14.72
N ALA A 30 -49.64 -16.09 -14.85
CA ALA A 30 -50.57 -16.26 -13.73
C ALA A 30 -50.77 -17.72 -13.33
N LYS A 31 -50.62 -18.70 -14.26
CA LYS A 31 -50.66 -20.13 -13.96
C LYS A 31 -49.39 -20.66 -13.31
N GLU A 32 -48.21 -20.19 -13.70
CA GLU A 32 -46.96 -20.55 -13.04
C GLU A 32 -46.86 -19.96 -11.63
N TYR A 33 -47.46 -18.79 -11.38
CA TYR A 33 -47.41 -18.14 -10.05
C TYR A 33 -48.50 -18.66 -9.06
N ARG A 34 -49.40 -19.56 -9.47
CA ARG A 34 -50.48 -20.05 -8.58
C ARG A 34 -50.27 -21.46 -8.01
N LYS A 35 -49.26 -22.20 -8.46
CA LYS A 35 -49.07 -23.59 -7.98
C LYS A 35 -47.93 -23.80 -7.01
N ASP A 36 -46.93 -22.93 -7.03
CA ASP A 36 -45.84 -22.96 -6.02
C ASP A 36 -45.69 -21.56 -5.52
N GLY A 37 -45.74 -21.36 -4.22
CA GLY A 37 -45.39 -20.08 -3.59
C GLY A 37 -44.08 -19.62 -4.20
N ILE A 38 -43.91 -18.30 -4.45
CA ILE A 38 -42.69 -17.71 -4.98
C ILE A 38 -41.54 -18.52 -4.40
N PRO A 39 -40.73 -19.24 -5.19
CA PRO A 39 -39.52 -19.76 -4.64
C PRO A 39 -38.80 -18.47 -4.19
N THR A 40 -38.80 -18.19 -2.89
CA THR A 40 -37.76 -17.46 -2.30
C THR A 40 -36.52 -18.17 -2.84
N MET A 41 -35.83 -17.60 -3.83
CA MET A 41 -34.44 -17.92 -4.07
C MET A 41 -33.82 -17.73 -2.69
N ALA A 42 -33.80 -18.78 -1.88
CA ALA A 42 -32.90 -18.93 -0.80
C ALA A 42 -31.56 -18.86 -1.53
N LEU A 43 -31.00 -17.65 -1.63
CA LEU A 43 -29.59 -17.47 -1.93
C LEU A 43 -28.94 -18.41 -0.94
N ASN A 44 -28.38 -19.52 -1.42
CA ASN A 44 -27.63 -20.46 -0.61
C ASN A 44 -26.52 -19.67 0.04
N GLN A 45 -26.81 -19.11 1.21
CA GLN A 45 -25.84 -18.39 2.00
C GLN A 45 -25.02 -19.44 2.73
N ILE A 46 -23.79 -19.57 2.32
CA ILE A 46 -22.83 -20.42 3.03
C ILE A 46 -22.21 -19.62 4.17
N SER A 47 -21.87 -20.28 5.26
CA SER A 47 -21.15 -19.68 6.37
C SER A 47 -19.74 -19.23 5.93
N LYS A 48 -19.14 -18.30 6.68
CA LYS A 48 -17.74 -17.90 6.44
C LYS A 48 -16.78 -19.09 6.55
N GLU A 49 -17.07 -19.99 7.47
CA GLU A 49 -16.29 -21.20 7.72
C GLU A 49 -16.37 -22.18 6.54
N GLU A 50 -17.55 -22.36 5.98
CA GLU A 50 -17.77 -23.19 4.80
C GLU A 50 -17.15 -22.57 3.54
N TYR A 51 -17.22 -21.24 3.39
CA TYR A 51 -16.59 -20.52 2.28
C TYR A 51 -15.07 -20.66 2.27
N CYS A 52 -14.42 -20.72 3.45
CA CYS A 52 -12.96 -20.79 3.59
C CYS A 52 -12.43 -22.24 3.64
N ARG A 53 -13.30 -23.26 3.62
CA ARG A 53 -12.90 -24.64 3.89
C ARG A 53 -12.04 -25.22 2.77
N ILE A 54 -10.86 -25.71 3.14
CA ILE A 54 -9.99 -26.52 2.28
C ILE A 54 -10.52 -27.96 2.33
N THR A 55 -10.91 -28.51 1.18
CA THR A 55 -11.42 -29.88 1.09
C THR A 55 -10.31 -30.86 0.72
N PRO A 56 -10.43 -32.17 1.05
CA PRO A 56 -9.46 -33.19 0.62
C PRO A 56 -9.28 -33.24 -0.90
N GLN A 57 -10.31 -32.88 -1.67
CA GLN A 57 -10.20 -32.77 -3.13
C GLN A 57 -9.24 -31.66 -3.57
N ILE A 58 -9.28 -30.48 -2.89
CA ILE A 58 -8.34 -29.38 -3.16
C ILE A 58 -6.91 -29.82 -2.81
N GLU A 59 -6.71 -30.51 -1.68
CA GLU A 59 -5.38 -31.03 -1.30
C GLU A 59 -4.85 -32.02 -2.34
N GLY A 60 -5.67 -32.95 -2.83
CA GLY A 60 -5.32 -33.88 -3.89
C GLY A 60 -4.93 -33.18 -5.20
N LEU A 61 -5.69 -32.14 -5.60
CA LEU A 61 -5.38 -31.32 -6.78
C LEU A 61 -4.05 -30.55 -6.62
N VAL A 62 -3.74 -30.04 -5.41
CA VAL A 62 -2.46 -29.38 -5.13
C VAL A 62 -1.29 -30.35 -5.25
N GLN A 63 -1.43 -31.60 -4.77
CA GLN A 63 -0.41 -32.62 -4.95
C GLN A 63 -0.17 -32.93 -6.43
N GLN A 64 -1.24 -33.07 -7.22
CA GLN A 64 -1.16 -33.30 -8.67
C GLN A 64 -0.49 -32.10 -9.38
N TRP A 65 -0.86 -30.85 -9.00
CA TRP A 65 -0.22 -29.64 -9.52
C TRP A 65 1.30 -29.65 -9.23
N GLY A 66 1.71 -30.02 -8.01
CA GLY A 66 3.11 -30.05 -7.60
C GLY A 66 3.99 -30.98 -8.43
N GLN A 67 3.44 -32.07 -8.98
CA GLN A 67 4.15 -33.02 -9.84
C GLN A 67 4.54 -32.41 -11.21
N HIS A 68 3.78 -31.40 -11.68
CA HIS A 68 3.92 -30.85 -13.03
C HIS A 68 4.34 -29.38 -13.08
N ALA A 69 4.32 -28.66 -11.96
CA ALA A 69 4.49 -27.20 -11.91
C ALA A 69 5.92 -26.76 -11.53
N HIS A 70 6.83 -27.68 -11.28
CA HIS A 70 8.20 -27.34 -10.87
C HIS A 70 9.01 -26.76 -12.02
N ILE A 71 9.58 -25.58 -11.82
CA ILE A 71 10.54 -24.96 -12.75
C ILE A 71 11.95 -25.15 -12.16
N ASP A 72 12.83 -25.85 -12.89
CA ASP A 72 14.23 -26.00 -12.51
C ASP A 72 14.91 -24.62 -12.47
N LYS A 73 15.51 -24.30 -11.33
CA LYS A 73 16.18 -23.01 -11.10
C LYS A 73 17.35 -22.75 -12.06
N SER A 74 18.01 -23.78 -12.58
CA SER A 74 19.08 -23.66 -13.57
C SER A 74 18.62 -23.02 -14.89
N LEU A 75 17.33 -23.17 -15.23
CA LEU A 75 16.74 -22.59 -16.44
C LEU A 75 16.72 -21.07 -16.43
N TYR A 76 16.66 -20.43 -15.24
CA TYR A 76 16.75 -18.98 -15.15
C TYR A 76 18.11 -18.46 -15.64
N GLN A 77 19.19 -19.13 -15.28
CA GLN A 77 20.53 -18.81 -15.78
C GLN A 77 20.67 -19.16 -17.26
N LYS A 78 20.22 -20.34 -17.66
CA LYS A 78 20.30 -20.84 -19.07
C LYS A 78 19.61 -19.86 -20.04
N TYR A 79 18.48 -19.29 -19.67
CA TYR A 79 17.72 -18.36 -20.52
C TYR A 79 17.93 -16.88 -20.16
N ASP A 80 18.90 -16.57 -19.32
CA ASP A 80 19.20 -15.21 -18.85
C ASP A 80 17.95 -14.47 -18.34
N VAL A 81 17.09 -15.16 -17.57
CA VAL A 81 15.86 -14.59 -17.01
C VAL A 81 16.19 -13.69 -15.82
N LYS A 82 15.81 -12.44 -15.89
CA LYS A 82 16.00 -11.42 -14.84
C LYS A 82 14.95 -11.61 -13.74
N ARG A 83 15.19 -12.48 -12.77
CA ARG A 83 14.24 -12.77 -11.66
C ARG A 83 13.97 -11.51 -10.83
N GLY A 84 12.69 -11.14 -10.70
CA GLY A 84 12.31 -9.92 -10.01
C GLY A 84 12.84 -8.65 -10.71
N LEU A 85 13.04 -8.71 -12.05
CA LEU A 85 13.63 -7.67 -12.87
C LEU A 85 15.04 -7.25 -12.39
N ARG A 86 15.83 -8.22 -11.88
CA ARG A 86 17.23 -8.01 -11.49
C ARG A 86 18.14 -9.02 -12.19
N ASP A 87 19.32 -8.58 -12.60
CA ASP A 87 20.35 -9.45 -13.14
C ASP A 87 21.05 -10.28 -12.04
N ALA A 88 22.02 -11.10 -12.44
CA ALA A 88 22.76 -11.97 -11.52
C ALA A 88 23.60 -11.17 -10.49
N THR A 89 23.93 -9.91 -10.75
CA THR A 89 24.66 -9.03 -9.83
C THR A 89 23.75 -8.30 -8.87
N GLY A 90 22.41 -8.41 -9.07
CA GLY A 90 21.38 -7.72 -8.31
C GLY A 90 21.01 -6.34 -8.87
N ARG A 91 21.59 -5.92 -10.00
CA ARG A 91 21.26 -4.66 -10.67
C ARG A 91 19.85 -4.73 -11.28
N GLY A 92 19.04 -3.71 -11.06
CA GLY A 92 17.69 -3.59 -11.62
C GLY A 92 17.72 -3.44 -13.15
N VAL A 93 16.74 -4.05 -13.82
CA VAL A 93 16.49 -3.80 -15.25
C VAL A 93 15.92 -2.38 -15.39
N LEU A 94 16.49 -1.58 -16.30
CA LEU A 94 15.97 -0.26 -16.64
C LEU A 94 14.70 -0.44 -17.49
N ALA A 95 13.53 -0.26 -16.88
CA ALA A 95 12.24 -0.53 -17.50
C ALA A 95 11.47 0.73 -17.90
N SER A 96 11.81 1.91 -17.33
CA SER A 96 11.13 3.18 -17.61
C SER A 96 12.07 4.36 -17.37
N LEU A 97 11.65 5.53 -17.83
CA LEU A 97 12.23 6.82 -17.48
C LEU A 97 11.23 7.57 -16.61
N THR A 98 11.72 8.37 -15.66
CA THR A 98 10.89 9.20 -14.79
C THR A 98 11.62 10.51 -14.46
N ARG A 99 10.84 11.56 -14.24
CA ARG A 99 11.32 12.84 -13.69
C ARG A 99 10.95 13.03 -12.22
N ILE A 100 10.26 12.04 -11.61
CA ILE A 100 9.61 12.22 -10.30
C ILE A 100 10.60 12.03 -9.17
N SER A 101 11.37 10.94 -9.18
CA SER A 101 12.34 10.69 -8.12
C SER A 101 13.55 9.90 -8.58
N GLU A 102 14.65 10.09 -7.87
CA GLU A 102 15.91 9.33 -8.03
C GLU A 102 16.29 8.70 -6.69
N VAL A 103 16.59 7.39 -6.75
CA VAL A 103 17.06 6.60 -5.61
C VAL A 103 18.46 6.10 -5.94
N LYS A 104 19.48 6.52 -5.19
CA LYS A 104 20.87 6.16 -5.45
C LYS A 104 21.57 5.76 -4.17
N GLY A 105 22.29 4.63 -4.19
CA GLY A 105 23.12 4.12 -3.09
C GLY A 105 24.42 3.52 -3.59
N TYR A 106 24.76 3.73 -4.87
CA TYR A 106 26.01 3.31 -5.49
C TYR A 106 26.38 4.21 -6.68
N THR A 107 27.66 4.25 -7.00
CA THR A 107 28.20 4.80 -8.24
C THR A 107 28.71 3.68 -9.12
N VAL A 108 28.80 3.94 -10.42
CA VAL A 108 29.35 3.00 -11.40
C VAL A 108 30.65 3.55 -11.91
N ASP A 109 31.74 2.77 -11.77
CA ASP A 109 33.06 3.08 -12.35
C ASP A 109 33.46 1.90 -13.26
N GLY A 110 33.39 2.12 -14.58
CA GLY A 110 33.54 1.05 -15.56
C GLY A 110 32.50 -0.05 -15.40
N SER A 111 32.94 -1.26 -15.06
CA SER A 111 32.07 -2.42 -14.76
C SER A 111 31.70 -2.53 -13.28
N ASP A 112 32.35 -1.77 -12.40
CA ASP A 112 32.26 -1.94 -10.95
C ASP A 112 31.17 -1.06 -10.34
N THR A 113 30.50 -1.59 -9.35
CA THR A 113 29.46 -0.90 -8.58
C THR A 113 30.06 -0.58 -7.21
N ILE A 114 30.29 0.71 -6.95
CA ILE A 114 30.90 1.20 -5.70
C ILE A 114 29.77 1.74 -4.81
N PRO A 115 29.56 1.19 -3.59
CA PRO A 115 28.62 1.75 -2.64
C PRO A 115 28.93 3.23 -2.33
N CYS A 116 27.89 4.04 -2.27
CA CYS A 116 27.97 5.43 -1.81
C CYS A 116 26.87 5.70 -0.78
N GLU A 117 26.94 6.84 -0.11
CA GLU A 117 25.87 7.30 0.76
C GLU A 117 24.55 7.34 0.01
N GLY A 118 23.50 6.90 0.70
CA GLY A 118 22.16 6.87 0.12
C GLY A 118 21.62 8.28 -0.10
N VAL A 119 21.04 8.50 -1.26
CA VAL A 119 20.30 9.73 -1.57
C VAL A 119 18.94 9.42 -2.18
N LEU A 120 17.98 10.26 -1.83
CA LEU A 120 16.63 10.25 -2.40
C LEU A 120 16.30 11.66 -2.83
N TYR A 121 16.08 11.84 -4.13
CA TYR A 121 15.67 13.13 -4.69
C TYR A 121 14.21 13.06 -5.17
N TYR A 122 13.44 14.09 -4.84
CA TYR A 122 12.12 14.34 -5.44
C TYR A 122 12.24 15.51 -6.40
N ARG A 123 12.01 15.27 -7.70
CA ARG A 123 12.17 16.28 -8.76
C ARG A 123 13.52 17.03 -8.71
N GLY A 124 14.57 16.35 -8.25
CA GLY A 124 15.92 16.90 -8.14
C GLY A 124 16.25 17.56 -6.79
N TYR A 125 15.31 17.66 -5.85
CA TYR A 125 15.56 18.16 -4.49
C TYR A 125 15.83 16.99 -3.53
N ASP A 126 16.87 17.11 -2.71
CA ASP A 126 17.17 16.11 -1.67
C ASP A 126 16.02 16.07 -0.65
N VAL A 127 15.54 14.89 -0.32
CA VAL A 127 14.42 14.70 0.62
C VAL A 127 14.74 15.26 2.01
N ARG A 128 16.03 15.23 2.41
CA ARG A 128 16.50 15.82 3.69
C ARG A 128 16.32 17.33 3.69
N GLU A 129 16.62 17.99 2.57
CA GLU A 129 16.45 19.44 2.42
C GLU A 129 14.97 19.83 2.43
N LEU A 130 14.08 19.01 1.85
CA LEU A 130 12.63 19.25 1.88
C LEU A 130 12.10 19.21 3.32
N VAL A 131 12.51 18.21 4.12
CA VAL A 131 12.11 18.11 5.53
C VAL A 131 12.68 19.25 6.35
N HIS A 132 14.00 19.51 6.25
CA HIS A 132 14.66 20.55 7.02
C HIS A 132 14.19 21.96 6.62
N GLY A 133 13.90 22.21 5.35
CA GLY A 133 13.35 23.46 4.87
C GLY A 133 11.98 23.76 5.48
N ALA A 134 11.07 22.78 5.46
CA ALA A 134 9.75 22.92 6.07
C ALA A 134 9.85 23.19 7.59
N LEU A 135 10.75 22.47 8.29
CA LEU A 135 11.00 22.68 9.71
C LEU A 135 11.57 24.08 9.99
N GLY A 136 12.56 24.53 9.20
CA GLY A 136 13.17 25.85 9.33
C GLY A 136 12.17 26.99 9.19
N ASP A 137 11.19 26.82 8.28
CA ASP A 137 10.09 27.76 8.04
C ASP A 137 8.93 27.57 9.05
N LYS A 138 9.03 26.64 9.98
CA LYS A 138 7.99 26.30 10.98
C LYS A 138 6.64 25.94 10.34
N ARG A 139 6.65 25.26 9.21
CA ARG A 139 5.45 24.82 8.47
C ARG A 139 5.44 23.30 8.29
N PHE A 140 4.31 22.75 7.87
CA PHE A 140 4.20 21.37 7.42
C PHE A 140 4.61 21.28 5.94
N GLY A 141 5.29 20.21 5.57
CA GLY A 141 5.94 20.08 4.26
C GLY A 141 5.34 19.01 3.34
N PHE A 142 4.40 18.19 3.83
CA PHE A 142 3.86 17.11 2.99
C PHE A 142 3.07 17.65 1.79
N GLU A 143 2.22 18.65 1.97
CA GLU A 143 1.43 19.25 0.90
C GLU A 143 2.34 19.92 -0.16
N GLU A 144 3.42 20.57 0.26
CA GLU A 144 4.43 21.10 -0.66
C GLU A 144 5.14 20.00 -1.42
N THR A 145 5.51 18.92 -0.74
CA THR A 145 6.11 17.72 -1.37
C THR A 145 5.16 17.09 -2.38
N PHE A 146 3.88 17.02 -2.07
CA PHE A 146 2.87 16.53 -3.01
C PHE A 146 2.75 17.44 -4.23
N TYR A 147 2.73 18.74 -4.03
CA TYR A 147 2.76 19.73 -5.13
C TYR A 147 4.01 19.54 -6.00
N LEU A 148 5.19 19.45 -5.37
CA LEU A 148 6.45 19.25 -6.07
C LEU A 148 6.44 17.96 -6.92
N LEU A 149 6.01 16.84 -6.36
CA LEU A 149 5.93 15.57 -7.08
C LEU A 149 5.01 15.64 -8.30
N LEU A 150 3.86 16.31 -8.19
CA LEU A 150 2.91 16.47 -9.27
C LEU A 150 3.42 17.42 -10.37
N PHE A 151 3.88 18.61 -9.98
CA PHE A 151 4.12 19.70 -10.92
C PHE A 151 5.58 19.93 -11.27
N GLY A 152 6.51 19.34 -10.52
CA GLY A 152 7.95 19.37 -10.81
C GLY A 152 8.67 20.64 -10.37
N VAL A 153 8.00 21.54 -9.66
CA VAL A 153 8.53 22.80 -9.13
C VAL A 153 8.04 23.01 -7.70
N LEU A 154 8.82 23.69 -6.88
CA LEU A 154 8.37 24.15 -5.56
C LEU A 154 7.36 25.28 -5.73
N PRO A 155 6.24 25.28 -4.98
CA PRO A 155 5.24 26.34 -5.05
C PRO A 155 5.75 27.62 -4.38
N THR A 156 5.30 28.75 -4.84
CA THR A 156 5.32 29.99 -4.06
C THR A 156 4.41 29.88 -2.85
N ALA A 157 4.56 30.73 -1.85
CA ALA A 157 3.68 30.75 -0.67
C ALA A 157 2.19 30.90 -1.06
N GLN A 158 1.89 31.69 -2.09
CA GLN A 158 0.54 31.88 -2.59
C GLN A 158 0.00 30.61 -3.27
N GLU A 159 0.78 29.95 -4.12
CA GLU A 159 0.41 28.70 -4.79
C GLU A 159 0.20 27.59 -3.78
N LEU A 160 1.08 27.45 -2.78
CA LEU A 160 0.92 26.48 -1.72
C LEU A 160 -0.37 26.70 -0.93
N SER A 161 -0.66 27.96 -0.55
CA SER A 161 -1.89 28.30 0.16
C SER A 161 -3.14 27.94 -0.66
N GLN A 162 -3.15 28.26 -1.96
CA GLN A 162 -4.25 27.92 -2.85
C GLN A 162 -4.40 26.40 -3.03
N PHE A 163 -3.27 25.68 -3.13
CA PHE A 163 -3.25 24.22 -3.23
C PHE A 163 -3.82 23.57 -1.96
N CYS A 164 -3.35 23.97 -0.78
CA CYS A 164 -3.87 23.48 0.49
C CYS A 164 -5.39 23.76 0.65
N ALA A 165 -5.86 24.94 0.25
CA ALA A 165 -7.28 25.27 0.26
C ALA A 165 -8.09 24.33 -0.65
N MET A 166 -7.59 24.07 -1.87
CA MET A 166 -8.23 23.12 -2.80
C MET A 166 -8.21 21.69 -2.25
N LEU A 167 -7.12 21.23 -1.65
CA LEU A 167 -7.04 19.92 -1.01
C LEU A 167 -8.06 19.79 0.12
N ALA A 168 -8.24 20.86 0.93
CA ALA A 168 -9.22 20.90 2.00
C ALA A 168 -10.66 20.77 1.47
N ASP A 169 -10.97 21.40 0.33
CA ASP A 169 -12.29 21.28 -0.34
C ASP A 169 -12.55 19.85 -0.82
N TYR A 170 -11.53 19.12 -1.21
CA TYR A 170 -11.63 17.73 -1.68
C TYR A 170 -11.71 16.69 -0.56
N ARG A 171 -11.54 17.06 0.72
CA ARG A 171 -11.65 16.15 1.87
C ARG A 171 -13.10 15.73 2.19
N GLN A 172 -13.95 15.57 1.19
CA GLN A 172 -15.33 15.15 1.34
C GLN A 172 -15.58 13.82 0.64
N LEU A 173 -16.04 12.83 1.40
CA LEU A 173 -16.49 11.55 0.86
C LEU A 173 -17.92 11.67 0.33
N PRO A 174 -18.30 10.86 -0.68
CA PRO A 174 -19.66 10.84 -1.21
C PRO A 174 -20.69 10.53 -0.11
N LYS A 175 -21.91 11.06 -0.28
CA LYS A 175 -23.02 10.86 0.67
C LYS A 175 -23.22 9.35 0.96
N ASN A 176 -23.35 9.02 2.22
CA ASN A 176 -23.55 7.66 2.74
C ASN A 176 -22.39 6.69 2.51
N PHE A 177 -21.28 7.08 1.86
CA PHE A 177 -20.16 6.19 1.54
C PHE A 177 -19.58 5.50 2.78
N VAL A 178 -19.38 6.25 3.86
CA VAL A 178 -18.86 5.69 5.12
C VAL A 178 -19.78 4.58 5.64
N ARG A 179 -21.07 4.84 5.72
CA ARG A 179 -22.08 3.88 6.20
C ARG A 179 -22.17 2.65 5.30
N ASP A 180 -22.23 2.84 3.98
CA ASP A 180 -22.59 1.78 3.04
C ASP A 180 -21.37 0.98 2.55
N VAL A 181 -20.16 1.52 2.67
CA VAL A 181 -18.92 0.90 2.19
C VAL A 181 -17.94 0.63 3.33
N VAL A 182 -17.53 1.67 4.06
CA VAL A 182 -16.47 1.55 5.08
C VAL A 182 -16.95 0.72 6.27
N MET A 183 -18.15 0.99 6.79
CA MET A 183 -18.75 0.30 7.94
C MET A 183 -19.26 -1.11 7.60
N LYS A 184 -19.34 -1.49 6.33
CA LYS A 184 -19.74 -2.83 5.89
C LYS A 184 -18.56 -3.78 5.90
N ALA A 185 -18.74 -4.98 6.50
CA ALA A 185 -17.72 -6.03 6.56
C ALA A 185 -16.33 -5.53 7.03
N PRO A 186 -16.21 -4.92 8.22
CA PRO A 186 -14.94 -4.47 8.76
C PRO A 186 -14.01 -5.66 9.01
N THR A 187 -12.71 -5.44 8.87
CA THR A 187 -11.66 -6.45 9.06
C THR A 187 -10.42 -5.79 9.65
N GLY A 188 -9.59 -6.55 10.36
CA GLY A 188 -8.30 -6.07 10.85
C GLY A 188 -7.27 -5.77 9.76
N ASP A 189 -7.53 -6.16 8.51
CA ASP A 189 -6.68 -5.82 7.35
C ASP A 189 -7.12 -4.48 6.73
N MET A 190 -6.57 -3.39 7.26
CA MET A 190 -6.89 -2.04 6.80
C MET A 190 -6.51 -1.80 5.33
N MET A 191 -5.44 -2.42 4.83
CA MET A 191 -5.04 -2.31 3.43
C MET A 191 -6.07 -2.92 2.48
N ASN A 192 -6.68 -4.05 2.87
CA ASN A 192 -7.80 -4.63 2.11
C ASN A 192 -9.01 -3.70 2.08
N THR A 193 -9.35 -3.12 3.24
CA THR A 193 -10.48 -2.19 3.34
C THR A 193 -10.24 -0.92 2.53
N LEU A 194 -9.00 -0.38 2.53
CA LEU A 194 -8.62 0.75 1.69
C LEU A 194 -8.76 0.44 0.20
N ALA A 195 -8.19 -0.67 -0.27
CA ALA A 195 -8.27 -1.06 -1.68
C ALA A 195 -9.73 -1.24 -2.14
N ARG A 196 -10.56 -1.90 -1.33
CA ARG A 196 -12.00 -2.06 -1.57
C ARG A 196 -12.73 -0.71 -1.61
N SER A 197 -12.43 0.18 -0.67
CA SER A 197 -13.06 1.49 -0.60
C SER A 197 -12.71 2.35 -1.81
N ILE A 198 -11.44 2.35 -2.21
CA ILE A 198 -10.99 3.09 -3.40
C ILE A 198 -11.64 2.53 -4.67
N LEU A 199 -11.67 1.21 -4.86
CA LEU A 199 -12.38 0.61 -5.99
C LEU A 199 -13.87 0.97 -6.00
N THR A 200 -14.51 1.03 -4.83
CA THR A 200 -15.94 1.35 -4.74
C THR A 200 -16.21 2.83 -5.02
N LEU A 201 -15.26 3.75 -4.76
CA LEU A 201 -15.40 5.17 -5.13
C LEU A 201 -15.62 5.36 -6.64
N TYR A 202 -15.14 4.46 -7.48
CA TYR A 202 -15.46 4.41 -8.91
C TYR A 202 -16.98 4.53 -9.18
N CYS A 203 -17.80 3.86 -8.38
CA CYS A 203 -19.27 3.85 -8.54
C CYS A 203 -19.93 5.19 -8.19
N TYR A 204 -19.20 6.11 -7.58
CA TYR A 204 -19.67 7.43 -7.16
C TYR A 204 -19.10 8.56 -8.04
N ASP A 205 -18.35 8.24 -9.08
CA ASP A 205 -17.75 9.19 -10.01
C ASP A 205 -18.29 8.95 -11.42
N ASP A 206 -19.18 9.82 -11.90
CA ASP A 206 -19.75 9.72 -13.26
C ASP A 206 -18.70 9.86 -14.38
N LYS A 207 -17.50 10.36 -14.03
CA LYS A 207 -16.34 10.49 -14.92
C LYS A 207 -15.22 9.51 -14.59
N ALA A 208 -15.54 8.38 -13.94
CA ALA A 208 -14.53 7.41 -13.51
C ALA A 208 -13.61 6.94 -14.64
N ASN A 209 -14.16 6.71 -15.84
CA ASN A 209 -13.43 6.23 -17.02
C ASN A 209 -12.80 7.33 -17.89
N ASP A 210 -12.98 8.59 -17.56
CA ASP A 210 -12.34 9.70 -18.26
C ASP A 210 -10.88 9.83 -17.81
N ILE A 211 -9.95 9.40 -18.68
CA ILE A 211 -8.49 9.44 -18.44
C ILE A 211 -7.83 10.72 -18.97
N SER A 212 -8.60 11.76 -19.28
CA SER A 212 -8.02 13.07 -19.57
C SER A 212 -7.23 13.59 -18.36
N LEU A 213 -6.10 14.24 -18.61
CA LEU A 213 -5.21 14.70 -17.53
C LEU A 213 -5.91 15.57 -16.47
N PRO A 214 -6.81 16.53 -16.85
CA PRO A 214 -7.56 17.28 -15.83
C PRO A 214 -8.42 16.41 -14.92
N ASN A 215 -9.09 15.38 -15.47
CA ASN A 215 -9.93 14.48 -14.67
C ASN A 215 -9.09 13.55 -13.81
N VAL A 216 -8.01 12.99 -14.36
CA VAL A 216 -7.07 12.15 -13.60
C VAL A 216 -6.44 12.94 -12.45
N LEU A 217 -6.01 14.18 -12.67
CA LEU A 217 -5.50 15.05 -11.62
C LEU A 217 -6.53 15.25 -10.51
N ARG A 218 -7.79 15.60 -10.85
CA ARG A 218 -8.89 15.71 -9.88
C ARG A 218 -9.04 14.44 -9.05
N GLN A 219 -9.09 13.28 -9.70
CA GLN A 219 -9.22 11.98 -9.03
C GLN A 219 -8.02 11.71 -8.10
N CYS A 220 -6.80 11.95 -8.55
CA CYS A 220 -5.58 11.81 -7.76
C CYS A 220 -5.59 12.69 -6.50
N LEU A 221 -5.95 13.96 -6.64
CA LEU A 221 -6.06 14.90 -5.51
C LEU A 221 -7.11 14.42 -4.51
N GLN A 222 -8.31 14.07 -4.98
CA GLN A 222 -9.39 13.56 -4.12
C GLN A 222 -9.00 12.26 -3.40
N LEU A 223 -8.39 11.30 -4.09
CA LEU A 223 -7.96 10.04 -3.49
C LEU A 223 -6.88 10.27 -2.44
N THR A 224 -5.89 11.12 -2.71
CA THR A 224 -4.81 11.40 -1.76
C THR A 224 -5.35 11.97 -0.45
N VAL A 225 -6.25 12.97 -0.51
CA VAL A 225 -6.75 13.61 0.72
C VAL A 225 -7.84 12.81 1.44
N ASN A 226 -8.51 11.87 0.76
CA ASN A 226 -9.54 11.03 1.37
C ASN A 226 -8.99 9.71 1.94
N THR A 227 -7.81 9.25 1.50
CA THR A 227 -7.21 8.01 1.97
C THR A 227 -7.00 7.97 3.49
N PRO A 228 -6.57 9.05 4.19
CA PRO A 228 -6.51 9.09 5.65
C PRO A 228 -7.85 8.81 6.33
N GLN A 229 -8.93 9.46 5.88
CA GLN A 229 -10.26 9.22 6.42
C GLN A 229 -10.70 7.77 6.22
N LEU A 230 -10.48 7.23 5.01
CA LEU A 230 -10.84 5.85 4.72
C LEU A 230 -10.07 4.86 5.61
N ALA A 231 -8.78 5.09 5.85
CA ALA A 231 -7.96 4.27 6.73
C ALA A 231 -8.47 4.32 8.18
N ILE A 232 -8.63 5.52 8.71
CA ILE A 232 -9.00 5.73 10.11
C ILE A 232 -10.44 5.27 10.37
N TYR A 233 -11.38 5.59 9.49
CA TYR A 233 -12.78 5.13 9.64
C TYR A 233 -12.88 3.61 9.52
N SER A 234 -12.05 2.98 8.68
CA SER A 234 -11.97 1.52 8.60
C SER A 234 -11.46 0.91 9.90
N TYR A 235 -10.45 1.53 10.51
CA TYR A 235 -9.93 1.12 11.80
C TYR A 235 -10.97 1.29 12.91
N GLN A 236 -11.69 2.41 12.95
CA GLN A 236 -12.76 2.64 13.91
C GLN A 236 -13.91 1.64 13.74
N ALA A 237 -14.26 1.31 12.49
CA ALA A 237 -15.26 0.28 12.22
C ALA A 237 -14.81 -1.10 12.72
N TYR A 238 -13.53 -1.44 12.56
CA TYR A 238 -12.96 -2.68 13.07
C TYR A 238 -12.95 -2.71 14.61
N ARG A 239 -12.46 -1.65 15.28
CA ARG A 239 -12.49 -1.53 16.76
C ARG A 239 -13.90 -1.75 17.32
N ASN A 240 -14.89 -1.15 16.69
CA ASN A 240 -16.29 -1.30 17.10
C ASN A 240 -16.74 -2.77 17.07
N THR A 241 -16.23 -3.60 16.15
CA THR A 241 -16.52 -5.05 16.14
C THR A 241 -15.83 -5.82 17.25
N GLN A 242 -14.78 -5.24 17.84
CA GLN A 242 -14.09 -5.81 19.03
C GLN A 242 -14.74 -5.36 20.35
N GLY A 243 -15.83 -4.61 20.29
CA GLY A 243 -16.55 -4.12 21.48
C GLY A 243 -16.03 -2.78 22.00
N GLU A 244 -15.13 -2.12 21.26
CA GLU A 244 -14.64 -0.78 21.59
C GLU A 244 -15.58 0.32 21.09
N GLY A 245 -15.49 1.53 21.67
CA GLY A 245 -16.30 2.67 21.27
C GLY A 245 -16.07 3.07 19.82
N LEU A 246 -17.13 3.58 19.17
CA LEU A 246 -17.06 4.14 17.81
C LEU A 246 -17.08 5.65 17.87
N TYR A 247 -16.07 6.29 17.31
CA TYR A 247 -16.07 7.72 17.03
C TYR A 247 -15.54 8.00 15.63
N LEU A 248 -16.19 8.93 14.92
CA LEU A 248 -15.83 9.34 13.56
C LEU A 248 -15.77 10.86 13.55
N HIS A 249 -14.55 11.40 13.58
CA HIS A 249 -14.32 12.83 13.49
C HIS A 249 -14.32 13.27 12.04
N THR A 250 -14.77 14.48 11.76
CA THR A 250 -14.69 15.10 10.43
C THR A 250 -13.37 15.83 10.29
N PRO A 251 -12.63 15.68 9.17
CA PRO A 251 -11.39 16.42 8.94
C PRO A 251 -11.60 17.93 9.07
N GLN A 252 -10.60 18.61 9.60
CA GLN A 252 -10.60 20.05 9.74
C GLN A 252 -9.93 20.69 8.54
N ARG A 253 -10.50 21.80 8.08
CA ARG A 253 -10.04 22.50 6.89
C ARG A 253 -8.64 23.12 7.08
N GLU A 254 -8.42 23.64 8.27
CA GLU A 254 -7.24 24.41 8.66
C GLU A 254 -6.04 23.54 8.99
N LEU A 255 -6.27 22.26 9.26
CA LEU A 255 -5.23 21.32 9.63
C LEU A 255 -4.54 20.72 8.40
N SER A 256 -3.22 20.54 8.49
CA SER A 256 -2.41 19.78 7.52
C SER A 256 -2.84 18.32 7.44
N MET A 257 -2.26 17.56 6.52
CA MET A 257 -2.48 16.12 6.39
C MET A 257 -2.07 15.37 7.67
N ALA A 258 -0.90 15.65 8.21
CA ALA A 258 -0.38 15.01 9.42
C ALA A 258 -1.25 15.31 10.65
N GLU A 259 -1.62 16.59 10.85
CA GLU A 259 -2.50 17.00 11.94
C GLU A 259 -3.89 16.36 11.82
N ASN A 260 -4.46 16.30 10.62
CA ASN A 260 -5.75 15.64 10.39
C ASN A 260 -5.70 14.15 10.70
N ILE A 261 -4.60 13.44 10.40
CA ILE A 261 -4.46 12.03 10.75
C ILE A 261 -4.54 11.85 12.27
N LEU A 262 -3.80 12.63 13.06
CA LEU A 262 -3.83 12.57 14.51
C LEU A 262 -5.20 12.98 15.08
N TYR A 263 -5.77 14.06 14.57
CA TYR A 263 -7.09 14.58 14.94
C TYR A 263 -8.21 13.55 14.70
N LEU A 264 -8.19 12.88 13.55
CA LEU A 264 -9.22 11.91 13.19
C LEU A 264 -9.11 10.63 14.02
N LEU A 265 -7.87 10.22 14.37
CA LEU A 265 -7.60 8.96 15.06
C LEU A 265 -7.89 9.04 16.55
N ARG A 266 -7.57 10.17 17.20
CA ARG A 266 -7.64 10.31 18.65
C ARG A 266 -9.04 10.74 19.11
N GLU A 267 -9.55 10.08 20.13
CA GLU A 267 -10.87 10.38 20.68
C GLU A 267 -10.96 11.82 21.21
N ASP A 268 -9.93 12.27 21.91
CA ASP A 268 -9.81 13.62 22.48
C ASP A 268 -9.38 14.69 21.46
N LYS A 269 -8.97 14.28 20.25
CA LYS A 269 -8.49 15.14 19.15
C LYS A 269 -7.22 15.93 19.47
N GLN A 270 -6.52 15.56 20.56
CA GLN A 270 -5.34 16.29 21.02
C GLN A 270 -4.05 15.69 20.45
N PHE A 271 -3.10 16.54 20.14
CA PHE A 271 -1.74 16.19 19.71
C PHE A 271 -0.78 17.34 19.99
N THR A 272 0.52 17.03 20.15
CA THR A 272 1.54 18.07 20.26
C THR A 272 2.04 18.51 18.89
N GLU A 273 2.66 19.68 18.81
CA GLU A 273 3.27 20.15 17.57
C GLU A 273 4.41 19.19 17.12
N LEU A 274 5.20 18.65 18.05
CA LEU A 274 6.27 17.71 17.74
C LEU A 274 5.69 16.41 17.14
N GLU A 275 4.62 15.87 17.69
CA GLU A 275 3.94 14.70 17.13
C GLU A 275 3.47 14.92 15.69
N ALA A 276 2.84 16.08 15.42
CA ALA A 276 2.37 16.40 14.08
C ALA A 276 3.52 16.60 13.09
N ARG A 277 4.61 17.26 13.50
CA ARG A 277 5.82 17.46 12.68
C ARG A 277 6.56 16.16 12.40
N ALA A 278 6.66 15.27 13.38
CA ALA A 278 7.26 13.95 13.21
C ALA A 278 6.47 13.07 12.22
N LEU A 279 5.13 13.13 12.29
CA LEU A 279 4.28 12.44 11.34
C LEU A 279 4.37 13.06 9.94
N ASP A 280 4.42 14.39 9.82
CA ASP A 280 4.57 15.09 8.55
C ASP A 280 5.89 14.71 7.87
N ALA A 281 7.00 14.70 8.61
CA ALA A 281 8.29 14.23 8.11
C ALA A 281 8.21 12.77 7.62
N ALA A 282 7.56 11.89 8.36
CA ALA A 282 7.33 10.51 7.93
C ALA A 282 6.53 10.43 6.63
N LEU A 283 5.51 11.27 6.45
CA LEU A 283 4.73 11.34 5.21
C LEU A 283 5.59 11.81 4.03
N ILE A 284 6.43 12.84 4.21
CA ILE A 284 7.37 13.32 3.18
C ILE A 284 8.32 12.19 2.76
N LEU A 285 8.95 11.50 3.73
CA LEU A 285 9.94 10.45 3.47
C LEU A 285 9.35 9.20 2.81
N HIS A 286 8.04 8.99 2.95
CA HIS A 286 7.32 7.87 2.34
C HIS A 286 6.62 8.23 1.03
N ALA A 287 6.55 9.52 0.65
CA ALA A 287 5.75 10.00 -0.48
C ALA A 287 6.13 9.34 -1.80
N ASP A 288 7.43 9.12 -2.06
CA ASP A 288 7.88 8.32 -3.21
C ASP A 288 9.22 7.61 -2.93
N HIS A 289 9.54 6.61 -3.74
CA HIS A 289 10.82 5.90 -3.68
C HIS A 289 11.12 5.18 -5.01
N GLY A 290 11.14 5.93 -6.09
CA GLY A 290 11.44 5.42 -7.42
C GLY A 290 10.53 4.27 -7.86
N SER A 291 11.04 3.40 -8.74
CA SER A 291 10.31 2.26 -9.29
C SER A 291 10.26 1.08 -8.32
N ASN A 292 9.74 1.28 -7.09
CA ASN A 292 9.42 0.19 -6.18
C ASN A 292 8.24 -0.64 -6.72
N ASN A 293 7.95 -1.80 -6.10
CA ASN A 293 6.96 -2.74 -6.63
C ASN A 293 5.57 -2.13 -6.81
N SER A 294 5.08 -1.33 -5.87
CA SER A 294 3.74 -0.71 -5.98
C SER A 294 3.69 0.43 -6.99
N THR A 295 4.76 1.20 -7.14
CA THR A 295 4.89 2.22 -8.19
C THR A 295 4.98 1.57 -9.58
N PHE A 296 5.77 0.50 -9.72
CA PHE A 296 5.82 -0.24 -10.98
C PHE A 296 4.50 -0.91 -11.33
N THR A 297 3.76 -1.42 -10.34
CA THR A 297 2.37 -1.90 -10.53
C THR A 297 1.46 -0.79 -11.03
N ASN A 298 1.59 0.43 -10.49
CA ASN A 298 0.85 1.61 -10.98
C ASN A 298 1.13 1.87 -12.47
N HIS A 299 2.41 1.88 -12.87
CA HIS A 299 2.81 2.04 -14.27
C HIS A 299 2.23 0.94 -15.15
N VAL A 300 2.39 -0.34 -14.76
CA VAL A 300 1.88 -1.49 -15.53
C VAL A 300 0.37 -1.37 -15.77
N VAL A 301 -0.39 -1.05 -14.72
CA VAL A 301 -1.85 -0.94 -14.79
C VAL A 301 -2.26 0.33 -15.54
N SER A 302 -1.61 1.46 -15.29
CA SER A 302 -1.86 2.74 -15.98
C SER A 302 -1.59 2.66 -17.48
N SER A 303 -0.55 1.92 -17.90
CA SER A 303 -0.19 1.74 -19.31
C SER A 303 -1.27 1.06 -20.15
N THR A 304 -2.26 0.41 -19.50
CA THR A 304 -3.42 -0.18 -20.19
C THR A 304 -4.51 0.84 -20.53
N GLY A 305 -4.43 2.06 -20.04
CA GLY A 305 -5.48 3.07 -20.15
C GLY A 305 -6.67 2.87 -19.22
N THR A 306 -6.52 2.10 -18.13
CA THR A 306 -7.58 1.89 -17.13
C THR A 306 -7.86 3.16 -16.30
N ASP A 307 -8.95 3.15 -15.54
CA ASP A 307 -9.35 4.22 -14.63
C ASP A 307 -8.37 4.41 -13.46
N THR A 308 -8.44 5.58 -12.80
CA THR A 308 -7.55 5.94 -11.69
C THR A 308 -7.79 5.11 -10.44
N TYR A 309 -9.04 4.75 -10.14
CA TYR A 309 -9.39 3.95 -8.96
C TYR A 309 -8.77 2.56 -9.04
N SER A 310 -8.85 1.92 -10.22
CA SER A 310 -8.22 0.62 -10.49
C SER A 310 -6.71 0.67 -10.35
N ALA A 311 -6.04 1.71 -10.90
CA ALA A 311 -4.60 1.87 -10.81
C ALA A 311 -4.13 2.05 -9.35
N MET A 312 -4.82 2.89 -8.58
CA MET A 312 -4.49 3.13 -7.16
C MET A 312 -4.78 1.91 -6.30
N ALA A 313 -5.90 1.22 -6.51
CA ALA A 313 -6.21 -0.03 -5.80
C ALA A 313 -5.19 -1.13 -6.10
N ALA A 314 -4.71 -1.27 -7.33
CA ALA A 314 -3.65 -2.21 -7.68
C ALA A 314 -2.34 -1.88 -6.96
N SER A 315 -1.98 -0.60 -6.85
CA SER A 315 -0.81 -0.13 -6.09
C SER A 315 -0.93 -0.46 -4.60
N LEU A 316 -2.11 -0.26 -4.00
CA LEU A 316 -2.40 -0.66 -2.62
C LEU A 316 -2.28 -2.17 -2.42
N CYS A 317 -2.82 -2.98 -3.33
CA CYS A 317 -2.71 -4.44 -3.28
C CYS A 317 -1.25 -4.91 -3.36
N SER A 318 -0.42 -4.23 -4.16
CA SER A 318 1.01 -4.49 -4.22
C SER A 318 1.72 -4.13 -2.92
N LEU A 319 1.44 -2.93 -2.35
CA LEU A 319 2.04 -2.47 -1.10
C LEU A 319 1.63 -3.33 0.09
N LYS A 320 0.40 -3.85 0.12
CA LYS A 320 -0.11 -4.74 1.16
C LYS A 320 0.74 -5.99 1.37
N GLY A 321 1.43 -6.47 0.34
CA GLY A 321 2.21 -7.70 0.41
C GLY A 321 3.29 -7.63 1.50
N PRO A 322 3.46 -8.69 2.34
CA PRO A 322 4.37 -8.67 3.48
C PRO A 322 5.84 -8.47 3.09
N ARG A 323 6.20 -8.73 1.84
CA ARG A 323 7.55 -8.49 1.30
C ARG A 323 7.77 -7.05 0.82
N HIS A 324 6.75 -6.21 0.86
CA HIS A 324 6.82 -4.80 0.44
C HIS A 324 6.48 -3.86 1.58
N GLY A 325 5.23 -3.74 2.00
CA GLY A 325 4.82 -2.77 3.03
C GLY A 325 4.77 -3.33 4.47
N GLY A 326 5.14 -4.59 4.69
CA GLY A 326 5.03 -5.21 6.01
C GLY A 326 6.31 -5.17 6.86
N ALA A 327 7.38 -4.52 6.40
CA ALA A 327 8.68 -4.61 7.05
C ALA A 327 8.71 -3.92 8.43
N ASN A 328 8.08 -2.74 8.58
CA ASN A 328 8.04 -2.04 9.87
C ASN A 328 7.29 -2.82 10.97
N ILE A 329 6.18 -3.49 10.62
CA ILE A 329 5.46 -4.36 11.56
C ILE A 329 6.37 -5.52 12.02
N LYS A 330 7.16 -6.08 11.10
CA LYS A 330 8.13 -7.13 11.41
C LYS A 330 9.25 -6.65 12.33
N VAL A 331 9.73 -5.40 12.15
CA VAL A 331 10.67 -4.78 13.09
C VAL A 331 10.05 -4.72 14.49
N MET A 332 8.84 -4.20 14.61
CA MET A 332 8.16 -4.10 15.91
C MET A 332 7.96 -5.47 16.58
N GLN A 333 7.58 -6.49 15.81
CA GLN A 333 7.44 -7.85 16.30
C GLN A 333 8.77 -8.43 16.77
N MET A 334 9.87 -8.21 16.02
CA MET A 334 11.20 -8.65 16.39
C MET A 334 11.71 -7.93 17.66
N MET A 335 11.43 -6.63 17.80
CA MET A 335 11.79 -5.89 19.02
C MET A 335 10.99 -6.34 20.24
N ALA A 336 9.73 -6.70 20.06
CA ALA A 336 8.91 -7.29 21.14
C ALA A 336 9.44 -8.67 21.55
N ASP A 337 9.74 -9.55 20.59
CA ASP A 337 10.33 -10.86 20.83
C ASP A 337 11.71 -10.76 21.50
N LEU A 338 12.53 -9.78 21.10
CA LEU A 338 13.80 -9.48 21.78
C LEU A 338 13.58 -9.17 23.27
N LYS A 339 12.63 -8.31 23.60
CA LYS A 339 12.31 -7.94 25.01
C LYS A 339 11.85 -9.14 25.84
N GLU A 340 11.25 -10.15 25.23
CA GLU A 340 10.86 -11.39 25.92
C GLU A 340 12.05 -12.34 26.17
N HIS A 341 13.06 -12.33 25.29
CA HIS A 341 14.22 -13.23 25.36
C HIS A 341 15.44 -12.66 26.06
N VAL A 342 15.52 -11.33 26.21
CA VAL A 342 16.67 -10.61 26.78
C VAL A 342 16.27 -10.02 28.12
N SER A 343 16.97 -10.41 29.18
CA SER A 343 16.67 -9.93 30.56
C SER A 343 17.14 -8.50 30.81
N ASP A 344 18.14 -8.03 30.07
CA ASP A 344 18.69 -6.68 30.11
C ASP A 344 18.83 -6.12 28.70
N VAL A 345 17.85 -5.30 28.30
CA VAL A 345 17.80 -4.65 26.95
C VAL A 345 18.88 -3.59 26.75
N THR A 346 19.67 -3.27 27.78
CA THR A 346 20.84 -2.39 27.69
C THR A 346 22.14 -3.16 27.44
N SER A 347 22.13 -4.48 27.63
CA SER A 347 23.29 -5.36 27.45
C SER A 347 23.56 -5.66 25.98
N GLU A 348 24.65 -5.08 25.43
CA GLU A 348 25.08 -5.38 24.06
C GLU A 348 25.35 -6.89 23.84
N GLU A 349 25.87 -7.59 24.85
CA GLU A 349 26.19 -9.01 24.76
C GLU A 349 24.92 -9.86 24.60
N GLN A 350 23.87 -9.60 25.41
CA GLN A 350 22.60 -10.30 25.31
C GLN A 350 21.89 -10.01 23.99
N ILE A 351 21.86 -8.76 23.54
CA ILE A 351 21.30 -8.35 22.23
C ILE A 351 22.06 -9.06 21.11
N ARG A 352 23.38 -9.12 21.17
CA ARG A 352 24.22 -9.81 20.18
C ARG A 352 23.91 -11.31 20.13
N SER A 353 23.74 -11.95 21.26
CA SER A 353 23.37 -13.37 21.36
C SER A 353 22.01 -13.61 20.69
N TYR A 354 21.01 -12.82 21.06
CA TYR A 354 19.67 -12.92 20.47
C TYR A 354 19.67 -12.72 18.96
N LEU A 355 20.31 -11.66 18.45
CA LEU A 355 20.38 -11.38 17.02
C LEU A 355 21.15 -12.47 16.25
N THR A 356 22.12 -13.10 16.88
CA THR A 356 22.83 -14.26 16.31
C THR A 356 21.87 -15.44 16.17
N ASP A 357 21.06 -15.73 17.18
CA ASP A 357 20.06 -16.79 17.15
C ASP A 357 18.93 -16.52 16.13
N VAL A 358 18.52 -15.25 15.94
CA VAL A 358 17.64 -14.85 14.84
C VAL A 358 18.25 -15.22 13.49
N LEU A 359 19.52 -14.81 13.24
CA LEU A 359 20.23 -15.11 12.00
C LEU A 359 20.45 -16.60 11.77
N ASP A 360 20.61 -17.37 12.84
CA ASP A 360 20.75 -18.83 12.82
C ASP A 360 19.41 -19.57 12.73
N LYS A 361 18.28 -18.83 12.63
CA LYS A 361 16.91 -19.36 12.52
C LYS A 361 16.44 -20.15 13.74
N LYS A 362 16.93 -19.82 14.92
CA LYS A 362 16.58 -20.50 16.17
C LYS A 362 15.42 -19.88 16.91
N VAL A 363 15.26 -18.55 16.78
CA VAL A 363 14.25 -17.75 17.50
C VAL A 363 13.47 -16.87 16.53
N PHE A 364 12.45 -16.18 17.02
CA PHE A 364 11.52 -15.32 16.29
C PHE A 364 10.78 -16.09 15.19
N ASP A 365 10.85 -15.67 13.93
CA ASP A 365 10.11 -16.28 12.82
C ASP A 365 10.88 -17.35 12.03
N HIS A 366 12.07 -17.74 12.49
CA HIS A 366 12.96 -18.74 11.90
C HIS A 366 13.37 -18.50 10.45
N LEU A 367 13.23 -17.26 9.93
CA LEU A 367 13.62 -16.92 8.57
C LEU A 367 15.09 -16.51 8.44
N GLY A 368 15.74 -16.16 9.55
CA GLY A 368 17.15 -15.76 9.59
C GLY A 368 17.36 -14.33 9.06
N LEU A 369 16.41 -13.43 9.33
CA LEU A 369 16.43 -12.05 8.89
C LEU A 369 16.36 -11.10 10.09
N ILE A 370 17.24 -10.12 10.15
CA ILE A 370 17.08 -8.97 11.04
C ILE A 370 16.30 -7.91 10.24
N TYR A 371 15.05 -7.71 10.63
CA TYR A 371 14.15 -6.78 9.93
C TYR A 371 14.54 -5.33 10.17
N GLY A 372 14.28 -4.47 9.19
CA GLY A 372 14.71 -3.07 9.21
C GLY A 372 16.18 -2.85 8.85
N MET A 373 16.95 -3.92 8.62
CA MET A 373 18.35 -3.88 8.24
C MET A 373 18.56 -4.30 6.80
N GLY A 374 19.31 -3.45 6.04
CA GLY A 374 19.59 -3.67 4.62
C GLY A 374 18.47 -3.14 3.70
N HIS A 375 18.84 -2.85 2.47
CA HIS A 375 17.95 -2.33 1.44
C HIS A 375 18.42 -2.79 0.06
N ALA A 376 17.52 -2.85 -0.91
CA ALA A 376 17.82 -3.28 -2.28
C ALA A 376 18.77 -2.31 -3.03
N VAL A 377 18.84 -1.04 -2.60
CA VAL A 377 19.67 0.01 -3.19
C VAL A 377 20.68 0.53 -2.18
N TYR A 378 20.25 0.92 -0.99
CA TYR A 378 21.10 1.52 0.03
C TYR A 378 21.90 0.47 0.78
N SER A 379 23.22 0.71 0.90
CA SER A 379 24.12 -0.15 1.67
C SER A 379 24.86 0.58 2.77
N LEU A 380 25.26 1.84 2.56
CA LEU A 380 25.97 2.64 3.56
C LEU A 380 25.01 3.40 4.47
N SER A 381 23.99 4.05 3.91
CA SER A 381 22.98 4.79 4.66
C SER A 381 21.65 4.82 3.89
N ASP A 382 20.53 5.00 4.60
CA ASP A 382 19.22 5.34 4.04
C ASP A 382 18.85 6.74 4.54
N PRO A 383 18.78 7.76 3.65
CA PRO A 383 18.51 9.14 4.06
C PRO A 383 17.20 9.32 4.82
N ARG A 384 16.24 8.42 4.60
CA ARG A 384 14.96 8.45 5.29
C ARG A 384 15.09 7.98 6.73
N ALA A 385 15.88 6.92 6.97
CA ALA A 385 16.15 6.43 8.31
C ALA A 385 16.95 7.46 9.13
N GLU A 386 17.88 8.15 8.50
CA GLU A 386 18.67 9.23 9.14
C GLU A 386 17.77 10.37 9.62
N VAL A 387 16.88 10.86 8.77
CA VAL A 387 15.94 11.93 9.12
C VAL A 387 14.94 11.46 10.18
N LEU A 388 14.33 10.26 10.03
CA LEU A 388 13.37 9.74 11.03
C LEU A 388 14.03 9.59 12.41
N ARG A 389 15.30 9.19 12.47
CA ARG A 389 16.00 9.02 13.73
C ARG A 389 16.03 10.30 14.55
N THR A 390 16.19 11.49 13.93
CA THR A 390 16.18 12.76 14.68
C THR A 390 14.84 13.00 15.37
N PHE A 391 13.72 12.76 14.66
CA PHE A 391 12.39 12.86 15.27
C PHE A 391 12.11 11.80 16.34
N VAL A 392 12.65 10.58 16.15
CA VAL A 392 12.57 9.53 17.17
C VAL A 392 13.31 9.94 18.43
N GLU A 393 14.49 10.56 18.30
CA GLU A 393 15.29 11.07 19.42
C GLU A 393 14.55 12.18 20.18
N ASP A 394 13.98 13.14 19.46
CA ASP A 394 13.21 14.25 20.06
C ASP A 394 11.93 13.74 20.77
N LEU A 395 11.17 12.85 20.13
CA LEU A 395 9.95 12.27 20.72
C LEU A 395 10.27 11.36 21.91
N ALA A 396 11.35 10.57 21.86
CA ALA A 396 11.75 9.73 22.97
C ALA A 396 12.09 10.57 24.19
N ALA A 397 12.82 11.68 24.02
CA ALA A 397 13.12 12.62 25.09
C ALA A 397 11.87 13.30 25.66
N GLU A 398 10.91 13.74 24.80
CA GLU A 398 9.65 14.35 25.24
C GLU A 398 8.78 13.36 26.03
N LYS A 399 8.74 12.09 25.60
CA LYS A 399 7.81 11.07 26.12
C LYS A 399 8.42 10.09 27.12
N GLY A 400 9.72 10.18 27.40
CA GLY A 400 10.43 9.31 28.35
C GLY A 400 10.70 7.91 27.81
N TYR A 401 11.00 7.74 26.51
CA TYR A 401 11.36 6.48 25.86
C TYR A 401 12.88 6.32 25.66
N ASP A 402 13.70 6.93 26.52
CA ASP A 402 15.17 6.94 26.37
C ASP A 402 15.79 5.54 26.44
N GLU A 403 15.28 4.68 27.31
CA GLU A 403 15.76 3.29 27.43
C GLU A 403 15.44 2.49 26.16
N GLU A 404 14.24 2.62 25.62
CA GLU A 404 13.87 1.96 24.37
C GLU A 404 14.66 2.48 23.18
N LEU A 405 14.91 3.79 23.12
CA LEU A 405 15.79 4.39 22.11
C LEU A 405 17.23 3.84 22.21
N ALA A 406 17.76 3.68 23.42
CA ALA A 406 19.08 3.09 23.65
C ALA A 406 19.13 1.64 23.14
N MET A 407 18.08 0.84 23.41
CA MET A 407 17.94 -0.50 22.85
C MET A 407 17.97 -0.51 21.32
N TYR A 408 17.17 0.36 20.66
CA TYR A 408 17.17 0.47 19.20
C TYR A 408 18.54 0.80 18.62
N ARG A 409 19.27 1.74 19.24
CA ARG A 409 20.65 2.11 18.86
C ARG A 409 21.61 0.92 18.98
N THR A 410 21.51 0.15 20.06
CA THR A 410 22.35 -1.03 20.28
C THR A 410 22.01 -2.13 19.26
N VAL A 411 20.72 -2.37 19.00
CA VAL A 411 20.27 -3.33 17.98
C VAL A 411 20.78 -2.93 16.59
N GLU A 412 20.70 -1.66 16.21
CA GLU A 412 21.25 -1.17 14.92
C GLU A 412 22.76 -1.41 14.83
N GLN A 413 23.51 -1.02 15.86
CA GLN A 413 24.97 -1.16 15.90
C GLN A 413 25.41 -2.63 15.78
N VAL A 414 24.84 -3.50 16.61
CA VAL A 414 25.15 -4.94 16.61
C VAL A 414 24.74 -5.60 15.30
N SER A 415 23.56 -5.24 14.76
CA SER A 415 23.10 -5.77 13.47
C SER A 415 24.01 -5.41 12.33
N ARG A 416 24.50 -4.16 12.27
CA ARG A 416 25.50 -3.73 11.27
C ARG A 416 26.76 -4.59 11.33
N GLN A 417 27.28 -4.87 12.52
CA GLN A 417 28.48 -5.69 12.71
C GLN A 417 28.25 -7.13 12.27
N LEU A 418 27.16 -7.76 12.73
CA LEU A 418 26.85 -9.16 12.41
C LEU A 418 26.61 -9.37 10.91
N LEU A 419 25.81 -8.50 10.28
CA LEU A 419 25.46 -8.63 8.87
C LEU A 419 26.65 -8.30 7.96
N SER A 420 27.43 -7.25 8.26
CA SER A 420 28.63 -6.93 7.48
C SER A 420 29.68 -8.04 7.57
N GLY A 421 29.83 -8.68 8.74
CA GLY A 421 30.72 -9.85 8.91
C GLY A 421 30.28 -11.06 8.08
N ARG A 422 28.96 -11.31 7.92
CA ARG A 422 28.43 -12.43 7.13
C ARG A 422 28.41 -12.20 5.63
N THR A 423 28.18 -10.95 5.19
CA THR A 423 27.99 -10.63 3.76
C THR A 423 29.21 -10.02 3.10
N SER A 424 30.24 -9.63 3.86
CA SER A 424 31.38 -8.83 3.42
C SER A 424 30.97 -7.53 2.71
N ARG A 425 29.80 -7.01 3.01
CA ARG A 425 29.23 -5.76 2.48
C ARG A 425 28.65 -4.93 3.61
N PRO A 426 28.77 -3.60 3.55
CA PRO A 426 28.12 -2.75 4.53
C PRO A 426 26.60 -2.90 4.47
N VAL A 427 25.96 -2.83 5.63
CA VAL A 427 24.51 -2.90 5.78
C VAL A 427 24.07 -1.75 6.70
N ALA A 428 23.09 -0.98 6.28
CA ALA A 428 22.50 0.11 7.05
C ALA A 428 21.07 -0.21 7.48
N ALA A 429 20.60 0.47 8.53
CA ALA A 429 19.19 0.53 8.84
C ALA A 429 18.42 1.22 7.71
N ASN A 430 17.25 0.69 7.36
CA ASN A 430 16.34 1.31 6.41
C ASN A 430 15.21 2.07 7.14
N VAL A 431 14.35 2.74 6.39
CA VAL A 431 13.26 3.56 6.95
C VAL A 431 12.34 2.78 7.88
N ASP A 432 12.13 1.49 7.64
CA ASP A 432 11.23 0.64 8.45
C ASP A 432 11.77 0.37 9.86
N PHE A 433 13.09 0.48 10.07
CA PHE A 433 13.70 0.27 11.37
C PHE A 433 13.21 1.28 12.42
N TYR A 434 13.07 2.55 12.03
CA TYR A 434 12.66 3.61 12.94
C TYR A 434 11.18 4.00 12.82
N SER A 435 10.54 3.77 11.67
CA SER A 435 9.15 4.22 11.45
C SER A 435 8.15 3.57 12.40
N GLY A 436 8.30 2.28 12.70
CA GLY A 436 7.43 1.59 13.65
C GLY A 436 7.56 2.14 15.08
N PHE A 437 8.78 2.44 15.52
CA PHE A 437 9.02 3.03 16.82
C PHE A 437 8.45 4.46 16.90
N LEU A 438 8.65 5.28 15.87
CA LEU A 438 8.01 6.59 15.78
C LEU A 438 6.49 6.48 15.91
N TYR A 439 5.87 5.57 15.16
CA TYR A 439 4.43 5.38 15.19
C TYR A 439 3.92 4.90 16.55
N SER A 440 4.67 4.06 17.26
CA SER A 440 4.31 3.62 18.61
C SER A 440 4.32 4.78 19.61
N MET A 441 5.30 5.68 19.53
CA MET A 441 5.36 6.89 20.38
C MET A 441 4.24 7.88 20.06
N LEU A 442 3.71 7.87 18.83
CA LEU A 442 2.53 8.63 18.43
C LEU A 442 1.20 7.94 18.85
N CYS A 443 1.27 6.79 19.54
CA CYS A 443 0.12 5.96 19.91
C CYS A 443 -0.72 5.53 18.69
N LEU A 444 -0.08 5.33 17.53
CA LEU A 444 -0.75 4.82 16.33
C LEU A 444 -0.91 3.30 16.44
N PRO A 445 -2.08 2.73 16.13
CA PRO A 445 -2.26 1.29 16.16
C PRO A 445 -1.49 0.61 15.02
N ALA A 446 -0.99 -0.60 15.29
CA ALA A 446 -0.18 -1.35 14.32
C ALA A 446 -0.91 -1.64 13.00
N GLU A 447 -2.23 -1.77 13.05
CA GLU A 447 -3.10 -1.96 11.88
C GLU A 447 -3.02 -0.78 10.90
N LEU A 448 -2.62 0.41 11.36
CA LEU A 448 -2.47 1.61 10.54
C LEU A 448 -1.04 1.84 10.03
N TYR A 449 -0.02 1.06 10.40
CA TYR A 449 1.37 1.31 9.97
C TYR A 449 1.54 1.21 8.45
N THR A 450 1.11 0.12 7.83
CA THR A 450 1.13 0.00 6.36
C THR A 450 0.15 0.98 5.67
N PRO A 451 -1.09 1.22 6.16
CA PRO A 451 -1.94 2.30 5.69
C PRO A 451 -1.31 3.68 5.71
N LEU A 452 -0.55 4.06 6.74
CA LEU A 452 0.17 5.35 6.80
C LEU A 452 1.21 5.47 5.69
N PHE A 453 1.94 4.37 5.44
CA PHE A 453 2.83 4.29 4.29
C PHE A 453 2.07 4.50 2.97
N ALA A 454 0.89 3.87 2.82
CA ALA A 454 0.05 4.03 1.63
C ALA A 454 -0.48 5.45 1.47
N ILE A 455 -0.93 6.10 2.56
CA ILE A 455 -1.40 7.49 2.58
C ILE A 455 -0.34 8.42 2.00
N ALA A 456 0.88 8.32 2.48
CA ALA A 456 2.00 9.11 1.97
C ALA A 456 2.28 8.80 0.49
N ARG A 457 2.33 7.52 0.13
CA ARG A 457 2.68 7.04 -1.21
C ARG A 457 1.63 7.37 -2.27
N MET A 458 0.39 7.69 -1.89
CA MET A 458 -0.63 8.18 -2.84
C MET A 458 -0.14 9.40 -3.62
N ALA A 459 0.68 10.27 -3.01
CA ALA A 459 1.29 11.42 -3.68
C ALA A 459 2.20 10.97 -4.83
N GLY A 460 3.13 10.04 -4.57
CA GLY A 460 4.02 9.48 -5.58
C GLY A 460 3.28 8.71 -6.67
N TRP A 461 2.33 7.84 -6.29
CA TRP A 461 1.52 7.10 -7.28
C TRP A 461 0.71 8.04 -8.16
N SER A 462 0.20 9.14 -7.61
CA SER A 462 -0.50 10.18 -8.38
C SER A 462 0.40 10.83 -9.42
N ALA A 463 1.61 11.21 -9.03
CA ALA A 463 2.59 11.79 -9.94
C ALA A 463 2.98 10.80 -11.05
N HIS A 464 3.29 9.55 -10.70
CA HIS A 464 3.64 8.51 -11.67
C HIS A 464 2.49 8.18 -12.64
N ARG A 465 1.24 8.18 -12.16
CA ARG A 465 0.08 8.00 -13.05
C ARG A 465 -0.09 9.16 -14.02
N MET A 466 0.09 10.41 -13.55
CA MET A 466 0.05 11.59 -14.40
C MET A 466 1.16 11.55 -15.46
N GLU A 467 2.38 11.14 -15.08
CA GLU A 467 3.52 11.00 -15.98
C GLU A 467 3.26 9.92 -17.04
N GLU A 468 2.78 8.73 -16.64
CA GLU A 468 2.49 7.61 -17.53
C GLU A 468 1.46 7.98 -18.62
N LEU A 469 0.38 8.65 -18.23
CA LEU A 469 -0.67 9.07 -19.16
C LEU A 469 -0.26 10.30 -19.99
N GLY A 470 0.53 11.21 -19.42
CA GLY A 470 0.99 12.42 -20.10
C GLY A 470 1.99 12.15 -21.22
N GLU A 471 2.84 11.15 -21.05
CA GLU A 471 3.85 10.74 -22.06
C GLU A 471 3.28 9.79 -23.13
N ASN A 472 2.02 9.37 -23.01
CA ASN A 472 1.36 8.43 -23.93
C ASN A 472 2.20 7.18 -24.21
N ASN A 473 2.68 6.55 -23.14
CA ASN A 473 3.58 5.42 -23.19
C ASN A 473 2.91 4.16 -23.81
N LYS A 474 3.74 3.24 -24.26
CA LYS A 474 3.26 1.93 -24.74
C LYS A 474 2.87 1.04 -23.56
N ILE A 475 1.87 0.17 -23.79
CA ILE A 475 1.51 -0.86 -22.82
C ILE A 475 2.74 -1.67 -22.39
N ILE A 476 2.97 -1.79 -21.07
CA ILE A 476 4.07 -2.53 -20.49
C ILE A 476 3.77 -4.01 -20.58
N ARG A 477 4.52 -4.72 -21.45
CA ARG A 477 4.33 -6.15 -21.70
C ARG A 477 5.69 -6.85 -21.78
N PRO A 478 6.21 -7.41 -20.69
CA PRO A 478 7.46 -8.16 -20.72
C PRO A 478 7.32 -9.47 -21.48
N ALA A 479 8.43 -9.97 -22.04
CA ALA A 479 8.48 -11.29 -22.67
C ALA A 479 8.52 -12.40 -21.61
N CYS A 480 7.95 -13.56 -21.96
CA CYS A 480 7.97 -14.77 -21.14
C CYS A 480 8.45 -15.96 -21.99
N LYS A 481 9.36 -16.78 -21.44
CA LYS A 481 9.86 -18.00 -22.09
C LYS A 481 9.07 -19.21 -21.60
N CYS A 482 8.26 -19.81 -22.50
CA CYS A 482 7.65 -21.10 -22.24
C CYS A 482 8.70 -22.21 -22.35
N ILE A 483 8.79 -23.07 -21.34
CA ILE A 483 9.73 -24.21 -21.28
C ILE A 483 9.05 -25.55 -21.59
N GLU A 484 7.74 -25.57 -21.76
CA GLU A 484 6.99 -26.78 -22.11
C GLU A 484 7.26 -27.24 -23.56
N LYS A 485 7.34 -28.54 -23.74
CA LYS A 485 7.41 -29.15 -25.08
C LYS A 485 6.02 -29.15 -25.71
N ARG A 486 5.95 -28.94 -27.02
CA ARG A 486 4.72 -29.09 -27.77
C ARG A 486 4.24 -30.54 -27.71
N ARG A 487 2.97 -30.75 -27.43
CA ARG A 487 2.32 -32.08 -27.36
C ARG A 487 1.08 -32.08 -28.23
N PRO A 488 0.76 -33.17 -28.93
CA PRO A 488 -0.53 -33.29 -29.61
C PRO A 488 -1.66 -33.38 -28.59
N TYR A 489 -2.84 -32.89 -28.99
CA TYR A 489 -4.04 -33.09 -28.18
C TYR A 489 -4.44 -34.59 -28.18
N ILE A 490 -4.67 -35.13 -27.00
CA ILE A 490 -5.13 -36.52 -26.83
C ILE A 490 -6.63 -36.44 -26.53
N PRO A 491 -7.51 -37.08 -27.34
CA PRO A 491 -8.95 -37.11 -27.04
C PRO A 491 -9.26 -37.74 -25.69
N MET A 492 -10.36 -37.32 -25.04
CA MET A 492 -10.74 -37.80 -23.71
C MET A 492 -10.83 -39.34 -23.64
N SER A 493 -11.32 -39.99 -24.70
CA SER A 493 -11.43 -41.43 -24.80
C SER A 493 -10.08 -42.19 -24.89
N GLN A 494 -8.97 -41.48 -25.03
CA GLN A 494 -7.61 -42.06 -25.16
C GLN A 494 -6.69 -41.64 -24.01
N ARG A 495 -7.21 -40.98 -22.95
CA ARG A 495 -6.45 -40.57 -21.77
C ARG A 495 -6.55 -41.56 -20.65
#